data_02187270a0b85c9048cfdb299cc4a117
#
_entry.id   02187270a0b85c9048cfdb299cc4a117
#
_cell.length_a   1.000
_cell.length_b   1.000
_cell.length_c   1.000
_cell.angle_alpha   90.00
_cell.angle_beta   90.00
_cell.angle_gamma   90.00
#
_symmetry.space_group_name_H-M   'P 1'
#
loop_
_entity.id
_entity.type
_entity.pdbx_description
1 polymer ?
#
loop_
_entity_poly.entity_id
_entity_poly.type
_entity_poly.pdbx_seq_one_letter_code
_entity_poly.pdbx_strand_id
1 'polypeptide(L)'
;MKKLTAATFDENVYDSGMPCLVMFSRKTCHVCQSVHPLLEELSEDEDYQGKFNFYEVDIEEDPSLFTGLGLKGVPQTIFFDENGEYVAKIAGEEPLDNFAEEIEKLID
;
A
#
# COMPACT_ATOMS: atom_id res chain seq x y z
N MET A 1 -5.97 4.48 6.87
CA MET A 1 -4.76 3.62 6.78
C MET A 1 -3.66 4.20 7.66
N LYS A 2 -2.85 3.32 8.22
CA LYS A 2 -1.72 3.77 9.03
C LYS A 2 -0.63 4.36 8.15
N LYS A 3 -0.16 5.57 8.50
CA LYS A 3 0.93 6.22 7.79
C LYS A 3 2.26 5.67 8.30
N LEU A 4 3.13 5.28 7.36
CA LEU A 4 4.49 4.82 7.68
C LEU A 4 5.50 5.89 7.33
N THR A 5 6.61 5.87 8.08
CA THR A 5 7.79 6.70 7.83
C THR A 5 8.96 5.77 7.58
N ALA A 6 10.12 6.33 7.20
CA ALA A 6 11.33 5.53 7.03
C ALA A 6 11.68 4.76 8.31
N ALA A 7 11.38 5.33 9.48
CA ALA A 7 11.68 4.69 10.76
C ALA A 7 10.78 3.50 11.09
N THR A 8 9.57 3.44 10.54
CA THR A 8 8.58 2.41 10.88
C THR A 8 8.30 1.43 9.74
N PHE A 9 8.86 1.68 8.56
CA PHE A 9 8.55 0.90 7.36
C PHE A 9 8.96 -0.57 7.51
N ASP A 10 10.20 -0.82 7.87
CA ASP A 10 10.74 -2.18 7.93
C ASP A 10 9.98 -3.07 8.92
N GLU A 11 9.70 -2.57 10.12
CA GLU A 11 9.00 -3.36 11.13
C GLU A 11 7.55 -3.70 10.74
N ASN A 12 6.91 -2.83 9.96
CA ASN A 12 5.51 -3.04 9.55
C ASN A 12 5.38 -3.82 8.26
N VAL A 13 6.32 -3.63 7.30
CA VAL A 13 6.22 -4.23 5.98
C VAL A 13 7.05 -5.51 5.87
N TYR A 14 8.31 -5.47 6.30
CA TYR A 14 9.23 -6.59 6.12
C TYR A 14 9.19 -7.60 7.26
N ASP A 15 8.97 -7.15 8.48
CA ASP A 15 9.15 -7.98 9.68
C ASP A 15 7.84 -8.38 10.38
N SER A 16 6.69 -7.92 9.87
CA SER A 16 5.41 -8.17 10.56
C SER A 16 4.88 -9.59 10.43
N GLY A 17 5.30 -10.32 9.40
CA GLY A 17 4.78 -11.66 9.14
C GLY A 17 3.40 -11.67 8.48
N MET A 18 2.88 -10.52 8.07
CA MET A 18 1.57 -10.41 7.41
C MET A 18 1.70 -9.71 6.07
N PRO A 19 0.90 -10.13 5.07
CA PRO A 19 0.87 -9.40 3.81
C PRO A 19 0.25 -8.03 3.98
N CYS A 20 0.64 -7.10 3.12
CA CYS A 20 0.15 -5.73 3.20
C CYS A 20 0.21 -5.03 1.86
N LEU A 21 -0.43 -3.87 1.78
CA LEU A 21 -0.19 -2.94 0.71
C LEU A 21 0.30 -1.61 1.29
N VAL A 22 1.09 -0.90 0.50
CA VAL A 22 1.55 0.43 0.83
C VAL A 22 1.23 1.36 -0.32
N MET A 23 0.40 2.35 -0.08
CA MET A 23 0.06 3.37 -1.05
C MET A 23 1.04 4.53 -0.93
N PHE A 24 1.82 4.76 -1.99
CA PHE A 24 2.73 5.90 -2.07
C PHE A 24 2.00 7.06 -2.74
N SER A 25 1.94 8.19 -2.07
CA SER A 25 1.16 9.35 -2.52
C SER A 25 1.79 10.66 -2.08
N ARG A 26 1.19 11.76 -2.52
CA ARG A 26 1.51 13.09 -2.01
C ARG A 26 0.23 13.91 -1.91
N LYS A 27 0.25 14.96 -1.09
CA LYS A 27 -0.96 15.73 -0.75
C LYS A 27 -1.59 16.43 -1.95
N THR A 28 -0.78 16.88 -2.91
CA THR A 28 -1.26 17.65 -4.07
C THR A 28 -1.62 16.79 -5.28
N CYS A 29 -1.70 15.48 -5.11
CA CYS A 29 -1.98 14.53 -6.18
C CYS A 29 -3.48 14.27 -6.31
N HIS A 30 -4.10 14.70 -7.40
CA HIS A 30 -5.53 14.49 -7.64
C HIS A 30 -5.92 13.02 -7.72
N VAL A 31 -5.13 12.23 -8.44
CA VAL A 31 -5.41 10.80 -8.61
C VAL A 31 -5.28 10.08 -7.28
N CYS A 32 -4.32 10.48 -6.44
CA CYS A 32 -4.18 9.94 -5.10
C CYS A 32 -5.45 10.15 -4.27
N GLN A 33 -6.09 11.30 -4.44
CA GLN A 33 -7.35 11.61 -3.72
C GLN A 33 -8.51 10.72 -4.17
N SER A 34 -8.45 10.18 -5.37
CA SER A 34 -9.46 9.23 -5.86
C SER A 34 -9.17 7.80 -5.40
N VAL A 35 -7.90 7.42 -5.30
CA VAL A 35 -7.49 6.06 -4.91
C VAL A 35 -7.60 5.85 -3.40
N HIS A 36 -7.23 6.85 -2.61
CA HIS A 36 -7.21 6.74 -1.15
C HIS A 36 -8.55 6.24 -0.56
N PRO A 37 -9.72 6.81 -0.95
CA PRO A 37 -11.00 6.31 -0.43
C PRO A 37 -11.30 4.86 -0.78
N LEU A 38 -10.85 4.39 -1.94
CA LEU A 38 -11.04 3.00 -2.33
C LEU A 38 -10.29 2.06 -1.38
N LEU A 39 -9.05 2.41 -1.05
CA LEU A 39 -8.24 1.61 -0.14
C LEU A 39 -8.75 1.71 1.30
N GLU A 40 -9.26 2.87 1.72
CA GLU A 40 -9.90 3.01 3.02
C GLU A 40 -11.12 2.09 3.13
N GLU A 41 -11.94 2.02 2.08
CA GLU A 41 -13.10 1.14 2.04
C GLU A 41 -12.67 -0.32 2.20
N LEU A 42 -11.66 -0.74 1.45
CA LEU A 42 -11.16 -2.11 1.55
C LEU A 42 -10.56 -2.40 2.92
N SER A 43 -9.93 -1.41 3.55
CA SER A 43 -9.34 -1.59 4.87
C SER A 43 -10.37 -1.86 5.96
N GLU A 44 -11.63 -1.51 5.71
CA GLU A 44 -12.73 -1.74 6.64
C GLU A 44 -13.46 -3.06 6.39
N ASP A 45 -13.10 -3.77 5.33
CA ASP A 45 -13.73 -5.05 4.98
C ASP A 45 -13.38 -6.11 6.02
N GLU A 46 -14.43 -6.72 6.61
CA GLU A 46 -14.26 -7.73 7.65
C GLU A 46 -13.50 -8.96 7.18
N ASP A 47 -13.59 -9.28 5.89
CA ASP A 47 -12.90 -10.43 5.31
C ASP A 47 -11.37 -10.27 5.33
N TYR A 48 -10.89 -9.03 5.45
CA TYR A 48 -9.45 -8.72 5.47
C TYR A 48 -8.91 -8.43 6.86
N GLN A 49 -9.79 -8.21 7.83
CA GLN A 49 -9.39 -7.88 9.20
C GLN A 49 -8.54 -8.98 9.81
N GLY A 50 -7.37 -8.61 10.35
CA GLY A 50 -6.45 -9.55 10.97
C GLY A 50 -5.67 -10.42 9.99
N LYS A 51 -5.87 -10.24 8.68
CA LYS A 51 -5.21 -11.04 7.64
C LYS A 51 -4.34 -10.22 6.71
N PHE A 52 -4.62 -8.92 6.60
CA PHE A 52 -3.97 -8.03 5.64
C PHE A 52 -3.89 -6.62 6.22
N ASN A 53 -2.76 -5.96 6.03
CA ASN A 53 -2.54 -4.60 6.54
C ASN A 53 -2.52 -3.57 5.42
N PHE A 54 -3.06 -2.39 5.71
CA PHE A 54 -3.14 -1.27 4.76
C PHE A 54 -2.33 -0.10 5.30
N TYR A 55 -1.36 0.35 4.52
CA TYR A 55 -0.45 1.43 4.90
C TYR A 55 -0.37 2.50 3.82
N GLU A 56 0.05 3.70 4.22
CA GLU A 56 0.33 4.78 3.28
C GLU A 56 1.66 5.45 3.62
N VAL A 57 2.32 5.98 2.59
CA VAL A 57 3.56 6.74 2.72
C VAL A 57 3.41 8.02 1.93
N ASP A 58 3.71 9.16 2.56
CA ASP A 58 3.78 10.46 1.90
C ASP A 58 5.20 10.61 1.36
N ILE A 59 5.36 10.65 0.03
CA ILE A 59 6.68 10.69 -0.59
C ILE A 59 7.40 12.02 -0.38
N GLU A 60 6.68 13.06 0.01
CA GLU A 60 7.30 14.34 0.33
C GLU A 60 7.92 14.32 1.73
N GLU A 61 7.36 13.52 2.65
CA GLU A 61 7.91 13.35 3.99
C GLU A 61 9.06 12.33 3.99
N ASP A 62 8.93 11.25 3.19
CA ASP A 62 9.90 10.14 3.17
C ASP A 62 10.23 9.73 1.73
N PRO A 63 10.92 10.58 0.97
CA PRO A 63 11.23 10.29 -0.43
C PRO A 63 12.15 9.08 -0.63
N SER A 64 12.97 8.74 0.36
CA SER A 64 13.92 7.63 0.24
C SER A 64 13.23 6.27 0.07
N LEU A 65 12.07 6.07 0.69
CA LEU A 65 11.31 4.83 0.54
C LEU A 65 10.82 4.66 -0.89
N PHE A 66 10.38 5.74 -1.49
CA PHE A 66 9.87 5.78 -2.86
C PHE A 66 10.99 5.50 -3.87
N THR A 67 12.09 6.22 -3.75
CA THR A 67 13.23 6.05 -4.65
C THR A 67 13.92 4.71 -4.45
N GLY A 68 13.99 4.24 -3.20
CA GLY A 68 14.60 2.95 -2.88
C GLY A 68 13.88 1.77 -3.52
N LEU A 69 12.58 1.88 -3.79
CA LEU A 69 11.80 0.87 -4.48
C LEU A 69 11.78 1.07 -6.00
N GLY A 70 12.50 2.08 -6.50
CA GLY A 70 12.57 2.35 -7.93
C GLY A 70 11.27 2.91 -8.51
N LEU A 71 10.42 3.49 -7.68
CA LEU A 71 9.11 3.98 -8.12
C LEU A 71 9.22 5.35 -8.78
N LYS A 72 8.33 5.60 -9.74
CA LYS A 72 8.22 6.89 -10.44
C LYS A 72 6.75 7.25 -10.53
N GLY A 73 6.42 8.48 -10.14
CA GLY A 73 5.04 8.96 -10.17
C GLY A 73 4.18 8.42 -9.04
N VAL A 74 3.09 9.10 -8.77
CA VAL A 74 2.12 8.72 -7.74
C VAL A 74 0.70 8.81 -8.32
N PRO A 75 -0.27 8.05 -7.79
CA PRO A 75 -0.11 7.08 -6.73
C PRO A 75 0.51 5.77 -7.24
N GLN A 76 1.20 5.09 -6.36
CA GLN A 76 1.69 3.73 -6.60
C GLN A 76 1.28 2.89 -5.40
N THR A 77 0.60 1.78 -5.64
CA THR A 77 0.20 0.85 -4.58
C THR A 77 1.01 -0.42 -4.73
N ILE A 78 1.85 -0.71 -3.75
CA ILE A 78 2.76 -1.84 -3.78
C ILE A 78 2.26 -2.91 -2.82
N PHE A 79 2.24 -4.16 -3.26
CA PHE A 79 1.77 -5.29 -2.47
C PHE A 79 2.96 -6.14 -2.03
N PHE A 80 2.97 -6.47 -0.74
CA PHE A 80 4.02 -7.29 -0.13
C PHE A 80 3.40 -8.55 0.47
N ASP A 81 4.06 -9.69 0.32
CA ASP A 81 3.58 -10.93 0.92
C ASP A 81 3.97 -11.01 2.41
N GLU A 82 3.62 -12.12 3.07
CA GLU A 82 3.90 -12.32 4.50
C GLU A 82 5.39 -12.37 4.81
N ASN A 83 6.23 -12.58 3.82
CA ASN A 83 7.68 -12.57 3.99
C ASN A 83 8.32 -11.21 3.71
N GLY A 84 7.49 -10.20 3.40
CA GLY A 84 7.96 -8.87 3.10
C GLY A 84 8.49 -8.71 1.68
N GLU A 85 8.16 -9.63 0.76
CA GLU A 85 8.58 -9.54 -0.62
C GLU A 85 7.59 -8.72 -1.45
N TYR A 86 8.13 -7.87 -2.30
CA TYR A 86 7.37 -7.08 -3.28
C TYR A 86 6.84 -8.02 -4.36
N VAL A 87 5.52 -8.21 -4.41
CA VAL A 87 4.92 -9.19 -5.32
C VAL A 87 4.03 -8.59 -6.40
N ALA A 88 3.51 -7.39 -6.22
CA ALA A 88 2.63 -6.74 -7.20
C ALA A 88 2.62 -5.23 -7.03
N LYS A 89 2.20 -4.55 -8.10
CA LYS A 89 2.10 -3.09 -8.13
C LYS A 89 0.87 -2.68 -8.93
N ILE A 90 0.12 -1.71 -8.43
CA ILE A 90 -0.91 -1.02 -9.19
C ILE A 90 -0.52 0.46 -9.26
N ALA A 91 -0.30 0.94 -10.49
CA ALA A 91 0.05 2.34 -10.74
C ALA A 91 -1.21 3.12 -11.10
N GLY A 92 -1.39 4.26 -10.44
CA GLY A 92 -2.53 5.13 -10.74
C GLY A 92 -3.85 4.63 -10.19
N GLU A 93 -4.93 5.11 -10.81
CA GLU A 93 -6.29 4.74 -10.42
C GLU A 93 -6.76 3.52 -11.22
N GLU A 94 -7.30 2.53 -10.51
CA GLU A 94 -7.90 1.33 -11.09
C GLU A 94 -9.20 1.04 -10.35
N PRO A 95 -10.11 0.24 -10.92
CA PRO A 95 -11.33 -0.15 -10.21
C PRO A 95 -10.99 -0.85 -8.88
N LEU A 96 -11.87 -0.68 -7.91
CA LEU A 96 -11.73 -1.28 -6.58
C LEU A 96 -11.45 -2.78 -6.66
N ASP A 97 -12.11 -3.48 -7.60
CA ASP A 97 -11.96 -4.92 -7.77
C ASP A 97 -10.52 -5.34 -8.09
N ASN A 98 -9.77 -4.49 -8.78
CA ASN A 98 -8.38 -4.81 -9.12
C ASN A 98 -7.49 -4.83 -7.87
N PHE A 99 -7.75 -3.91 -6.95
CA PHE A 99 -7.05 -3.90 -5.65
C PHE A 99 -7.46 -5.11 -4.81
N ALA A 100 -8.76 -5.39 -4.76
CA ALA A 100 -9.29 -6.52 -4.00
C ALA A 100 -8.73 -7.85 -4.50
N GLU A 101 -8.60 -8.01 -5.82
CA GLU A 101 -8.04 -9.23 -6.42
C GLU A 101 -6.61 -9.50 -5.95
N GLU A 102 -5.78 -8.45 -5.92
CA GLU A 102 -4.39 -8.60 -5.46
C GLU A 102 -4.33 -8.95 -3.96
N ILE A 103 -5.21 -8.36 -3.15
CA ILE A 103 -5.29 -8.68 -1.73
C ILE A 103 -5.66 -10.16 -1.54
N GLU A 104 -6.68 -10.61 -2.26
CA GLU A 104 -7.19 -11.98 -2.10
C GLU A 104 -6.17 -13.03 -2.50
N LYS A 105 -5.31 -12.74 -3.46
CA LYS A 105 -4.21 -13.64 -3.82
C LYS A 105 -3.24 -13.84 -2.67
N LEU A 106 -3.12 -12.86 -1.79
CA LEU A 106 -2.13 -12.89 -0.71
C LEU A 106 -2.68 -13.50 0.58
N ILE A 107 -3.99 -13.52 0.77
CA ILE A 107 -4.60 -14.03 2.00
C ILE A 107 -5.24 -15.41 1.85
N ASP A 108 -5.31 -15.92 0.64
CA ASP A 108 -5.89 -17.24 0.37
C ASP A 108 -4.90 -18.38 0.61
#